data_aefb4b4f57291a75c49f5cecd418db70
#
_entry.id   aefb4b4f57291a75c49f5cecd418db70
#
_cell.length_a   1.000
_cell.length_b   1.000
_cell.length_c   1.000
_cell.angle_alpha   90.00
_cell.angle_beta   90.00
_cell.angle_gamma   90.00
#
_symmetry.space_group_name_H-M   'P 1'
#
loop_
_entity.id
_entity.type
_entity.pdbx_description
1 polymer ?
#
loop_
_entity_poly.entity_id
_entity_poly.type
_entity_poly.pdbx_seq_one_letter_code
_entity_poly.pdbx_strand_id
1 'polypeptide(L)'
;MWYAAGETFEPNVLAYAESTDGIHWKKSLINPIFTKDRKNVYEQDRVGGCQVIKTEDMGYIMFYIGYETIEKAQICMAHSDNGITKWKKSAMNPIITPDSGGWDADACYKPSFLWNENENKWMLWYNGRNGLNEFVGYASKGGRQLFD
;
A
#
# COMPACT_ATOMS: atom_id res chain seq x y z
N MET A 1 10.93 7.80 -6.17
CA MET A 1 9.72 8.11 -5.37
C MET A 1 8.50 7.46 -5.99
N TRP A 2 7.72 6.76 -5.20
CA TRP A 2 6.38 6.29 -5.56
C TRP A 2 5.36 7.25 -4.95
N TYR A 3 4.32 7.58 -5.69
CA TYR A 3 3.34 8.57 -5.25
C TYR A 3 1.95 8.29 -5.81
N ALA A 4 0.93 8.70 -5.07
CA ALA A 4 -0.45 8.64 -5.52
C ALA A 4 -0.73 9.75 -6.53
N ALA A 5 -1.42 9.40 -7.60
CA ALA A 5 -1.74 10.30 -8.71
C ALA A 5 -3.10 9.95 -9.33
N GLY A 6 -3.60 10.79 -10.21
CA GLY A 6 -4.83 10.56 -10.95
C GLY A 6 -5.37 11.84 -11.57
N GLU A 7 -6.42 11.68 -12.35
CA GLU A 7 -7.10 12.79 -13.05
C GLU A 7 -8.31 13.31 -12.28
N THR A 8 -8.65 12.68 -11.16
CA THR A 8 -9.79 13.06 -10.31
C THR A 8 -9.31 13.77 -9.05
N PHE A 9 -10.24 14.36 -8.31
CA PHE A 9 -9.95 15.01 -7.02
C PHE A 9 -9.25 14.05 -6.05
N GLU A 10 -9.70 12.79 -6.00
CA GLU A 10 -9.05 11.74 -5.23
C GLU A 10 -8.04 10.96 -6.11
N PRO A 11 -6.80 10.75 -5.65
CA PRO A 11 -5.84 9.91 -6.34
C PRO A 11 -6.39 8.51 -6.57
N ASN A 12 -6.19 7.96 -7.77
CA ASN A 12 -6.75 6.66 -8.16
C ASN A 12 -5.75 5.68 -8.76
N VAL A 13 -4.49 6.09 -8.90
CA VAL A 13 -3.38 5.28 -9.42
C VAL A 13 -2.10 5.58 -8.64
N LEU A 14 -1.09 4.70 -8.80
CA LEU A 14 0.25 4.97 -8.30
C LEU A 14 1.19 5.23 -9.46
N ALA A 15 2.07 6.19 -9.26
CA ALA A 15 3.05 6.64 -10.23
C ALA A 15 4.47 6.64 -9.64
N TYR A 16 5.46 6.74 -10.52
CA TYR A 16 6.87 6.75 -10.16
C TYR A 16 7.59 7.98 -10.75
N ALA A 17 8.50 8.53 -9.96
CA ALA A 17 9.44 9.57 -10.39
C ALA A 17 10.81 9.31 -9.77
N GLU A 18 11.86 9.74 -10.44
CA GLU A 18 13.25 9.64 -9.99
C GLU A 18 13.92 11.02 -9.92
N SER A 19 14.89 11.14 -9.04
CA SER A 19 15.70 12.33 -8.87
C SER A 19 17.11 11.95 -8.43
N THR A 20 18.09 12.70 -8.84
CA THR A 20 19.49 12.56 -8.41
C THR A 20 19.86 13.52 -7.27
N ASP A 21 19.06 14.55 -7.06
CA ASP A 21 19.30 15.61 -6.06
C ASP A 21 18.20 15.77 -5.01
N GLY A 22 17.07 15.02 -5.15
CA GLY A 22 15.93 15.12 -4.27
C GLY A 22 15.05 16.36 -4.46
N ILE A 23 15.43 17.24 -5.38
CA ILE A 23 14.74 18.52 -5.67
C ILE A 23 14.05 18.47 -7.03
N HIS A 24 14.81 18.09 -8.07
CA HIS A 24 14.30 17.99 -9.43
C HIS A 24 13.87 16.55 -9.74
N TRP A 25 12.59 16.36 -9.99
CA TRP A 25 11.98 15.03 -10.18
C TRP A 25 11.54 14.82 -11.62
N LYS A 26 11.97 13.72 -12.21
CA LYS A 26 11.56 13.28 -13.55
C LYS A 26 10.52 12.17 -13.41
N LYS A 27 9.30 12.42 -13.86
CA LYS A 27 8.22 11.42 -13.91
C LYS A 27 8.54 10.32 -14.92
N SER A 28 8.28 9.08 -14.57
CA SER A 28 8.41 7.96 -15.48
C SER A 28 7.45 8.08 -16.67
N LEU A 29 7.93 7.75 -17.87
CA LEU A 29 7.13 7.75 -19.10
C LEU A 29 6.08 6.62 -19.14
N ILE A 30 6.24 5.61 -18.29
CA ILE A 30 5.31 4.47 -18.22
C ILE A 30 4.24 4.61 -17.11
N ASN A 31 4.16 5.81 -16.51
CA ASN A 31 3.08 6.06 -15.54
C ASN A 31 1.68 5.97 -16.19
N PRO A 32 0.70 5.46 -15.46
CA PRO A 32 0.76 4.94 -14.10
C PRO A 32 1.45 3.57 -14.04
N ILE A 33 2.23 3.33 -12.97
CA ILE A 33 2.93 2.06 -12.76
C ILE A 33 2.10 1.01 -12.03
N PHE A 34 1.01 1.43 -11.38
CA PHE A 34 0.12 0.55 -10.63
C PHE A 34 -1.30 1.09 -10.61
N THR A 35 -2.26 0.21 -10.91
CA THR A 35 -3.67 0.55 -11.02
C THR A 35 -4.53 -0.50 -10.34
N LYS A 36 -5.79 -0.15 -10.07
CA LYS A 36 -6.78 -1.09 -9.57
C LYS A 36 -7.01 -2.25 -10.54
N ASP A 37 -7.42 -3.39 -9.99
CA ASP A 37 -8.06 -4.47 -10.75
C ASP A 37 -9.52 -4.57 -10.28
N ARG A 38 -10.45 -4.29 -11.17
CA ARG A 38 -11.90 -4.32 -10.86
C ARG A 38 -12.44 -5.70 -10.49
N LYS A 39 -11.67 -6.76 -10.74
CA LYS A 39 -12.02 -8.12 -10.32
C LYS A 39 -11.81 -8.31 -8.81
N ASN A 40 -10.97 -7.49 -8.21
CA ASN A 40 -10.69 -7.51 -6.78
C ASN A 40 -11.63 -6.53 -6.07
N VAL A 41 -12.59 -7.05 -5.31
CA VAL A 41 -13.56 -6.24 -4.56
C VAL A 41 -12.86 -5.20 -3.68
N TYR A 42 -11.77 -5.57 -3.02
CA TYR A 42 -11.01 -4.72 -2.11
C TYR A 42 -10.35 -3.49 -2.75
N GLU A 43 -10.36 -3.36 -4.07
CA GLU A 43 -9.80 -2.21 -4.81
C GLU A 43 -10.64 -1.83 -6.04
N GLN A 44 -11.90 -2.24 -6.08
CA GLN A 44 -12.78 -2.03 -7.24
C GLN A 44 -13.03 -0.54 -7.54
N ASP A 45 -12.99 0.31 -6.51
CA ASP A 45 -13.11 1.76 -6.69
C ASP A 45 -11.78 2.37 -7.15
N ARG A 46 -10.71 2.25 -6.37
CA ARG A 46 -9.38 2.78 -6.69
C ARG A 46 -8.26 2.16 -5.85
N VAL A 47 -7.02 2.49 -6.19
CA VAL A 47 -5.85 2.31 -5.34
C VAL A 47 -5.36 3.67 -4.85
N GLY A 48 -4.84 3.72 -3.63
CA GLY A 48 -4.35 4.95 -3.02
C GLY A 48 -2.92 4.83 -2.52
N GLY A 49 -2.51 5.76 -1.66
CA GLY A 49 -1.16 5.93 -1.16
C GLY A 49 -0.45 4.65 -0.77
N CYS A 50 0.85 4.60 -0.98
CA CYS A 50 1.67 3.42 -0.72
C CYS A 50 2.97 3.78 -0.02
N GLN A 51 3.57 2.78 0.62
CA GLN A 51 5.00 2.74 0.93
C GLN A 51 5.64 1.59 0.17
N VAL A 52 6.84 1.83 -0.37
CA VAL A 52 7.65 0.81 -1.05
C VAL A 52 9.00 0.73 -0.38
N ILE A 53 9.46 -0.48 -0.10
CA ILE A 53 10.83 -0.75 0.34
C ILE A 53 11.49 -1.77 -0.58
N LYS A 54 12.79 -1.67 -0.70
CA LYS A 54 13.63 -2.68 -1.34
C LYS A 54 14.14 -3.65 -0.29
N THR A 55 14.05 -4.94 -0.57
CA THR A 55 14.63 -6.03 0.22
C THR A 55 15.71 -6.75 -0.57
N GLU A 56 16.56 -7.48 0.10
CA GLU A 56 17.64 -8.23 -0.56
C GLU A 56 17.12 -9.49 -1.28
N ASP A 57 16.12 -10.12 -0.72
CA ASP A 57 15.62 -11.45 -1.10
C ASP A 57 14.29 -11.44 -1.86
N MET A 58 13.43 -10.43 -1.65
CA MET A 58 12.09 -10.35 -2.25
C MET A 58 11.92 -9.19 -3.25
N GLY A 59 13.01 -8.52 -3.64
CA GLY A 59 12.93 -7.35 -4.52
C GLY A 59 12.26 -6.15 -3.84
N TYR A 60 11.26 -5.59 -4.47
CA TYR A 60 10.51 -4.44 -3.95
C TYR A 60 9.15 -4.88 -3.43
N ILE A 61 8.85 -4.50 -2.21
CA ILE A 61 7.57 -4.74 -1.55
C ILE A 61 6.83 -3.43 -1.43
N MET A 62 5.56 -3.44 -1.79
CA MET A 62 4.64 -2.31 -1.67
C MET A 62 3.50 -2.70 -0.74
N PHE A 63 3.25 -1.87 0.28
CA PHE A 63 1.96 -1.84 0.96
C PHE A 63 1.19 -0.64 0.43
N TYR A 64 -0.06 -0.86 0.01
CA TYR A 64 -0.90 0.15 -0.63
C TYR A 64 -2.32 0.12 -0.10
N ILE A 65 -3.07 1.17 -0.37
CA ILE A 65 -4.47 1.26 0.00
C ILE A 65 -5.32 0.76 -1.17
N GLY A 66 -6.14 -0.26 -0.93
CA GLY A 66 -7.21 -0.65 -1.82
C GLY A 66 -8.54 -0.07 -1.33
N TYR A 67 -9.29 0.56 -2.21
CA TYR A 67 -10.62 1.12 -1.91
C TYR A 67 -11.70 0.26 -2.55
N GLU A 68 -12.52 -0.35 -1.72
CA GLU A 68 -13.74 -1.03 -2.15
C GLU A 68 -14.81 -0.02 -2.56
N THR A 69 -14.95 1.05 -1.76
CA THR A 69 -15.76 2.23 -2.02
C THR A 69 -14.99 3.47 -1.61
N ILE A 70 -15.54 4.66 -1.83
CA ILE A 70 -14.92 5.91 -1.37
C ILE A 70 -14.69 5.93 0.15
N GLU A 71 -15.56 5.27 0.91
CA GLU A 71 -15.51 5.24 2.38
C GLU A 71 -14.78 4.03 2.95
N LYS A 72 -14.77 2.90 2.24
CA LYS A 72 -14.20 1.65 2.73
C LYS A 72 -12.84 1.38 2.09
N ALA A 73 -11.81 1.47 2.91
CA ALA A 73 -10.42 1.24 2.51
C ALA A 73 -9.77 0.13 3.34
N GLN A 74 -8.82 -0.55 2.73
CA GLN A 74 -8.09 -1.66 3.35
C GLN A 74 -6.65 -1.68 2.87
N ILE A 75 -5.76 -2.29 3.66
CA ILE A 75 -4.35 -2.37 3.32
C ILE A 75 -4.09 -3.65 2.54
N CYS A 76 -3.42 -3.49 1.43
CA CYS A 76 -3.06 -4.53 0.49
C CYS A 76 -1.55 -4.53 0.26
N MET A 77 -1.04 -5.61 -0.33
CA MET A 77 0.37 -5.83 -0.58
C MET A 77 0.62 -6.27 -2.03
N ALA A 78 1.73 -5.82 -2.60
CA ALA A 78 2.23 -6.25 -3.90
C ALA A 78 3.76 -6.33 -3.88
N HIS A 79 4.34 -7.07 -4.84
CA HIS A 79 5.79 -7.12 -5.02
C HIS A 79 6.18 -6.94 -6.49
N SER A 80 7.43 -6.52 -6.71
CA SER A 80 8.04 -6.36 -8.02
C SER A 80 9.55 -6.55 -7.95
N ASP A 81 10.14 -7.14 -8.98
CA ASP A 81 11.59 -7.34 -9.04
C ASP A 81 12.37 -6.02 -9.20
N ASN A 82 11.79 -5.01 -9.85
CA ASN A 82 12.45 -3.74 -10.13
C ASN A 82 11.78 -2.50 -9.51
N GLY A 83 10.66 -2.68 -8.81
CA GLY A 83 9.93 -1.60 -8.14
C GLY A 83 9.16 -0.65 -9.07
N ILE A 84 9.17 -0.88 -10.38
CA ILE A 84 8.55 0.00 -11.37
C ILE A 84 7.52 -0.73 -12.21
N THR A 85 7.86 -1.93 -12.68
CA THR A 85 7.00 -2.72 -13.57
C THR A 85 6.66 -4.08 -12.98
N LYS A 86 5.69 -4.76 -13.61
CA LYS A 86 5.33 -6.15 -13.28
C LYS A 86 4.98 -6.35 -11.80
N TRP A 87 4.34 -5.38 -11.18
CA TRP A 87 3.81 -5.52 -9.84
C TRP A 87 2.81 -6.67 -9.77
N LYS A 88 3.06 -7.62 -8.87
CA LYS A 88 2.17 -8.75 -8.59
C LYS A 88 1.49 -8.52 -7.27
N LYS A 89 0.16 -8.45 -7.27
CA LYS A 89 -0.66 -8.32 -6.07
C LYS A 89 -0.63 -9.64 -5.30
N SER A 90 -0.55 -9.56 -3.97
CA SER A 90 -0.56 -10.75 -3.12
C SER A 90 -1.91 -11.47 -3.20
N ALA A 91 -1.88 -12.79 -3.22
CA ALA A 91 -3.08 -13.62 -3.12
C ALA A 91 -3.77 -13.52 -1.74
N MET A 92 -3.04 -13.05 -0.72
CA MET A 92 -3.56 -12.83 0.63
C MET A 92 -4.29 -11.50 0.82
N ASN A 93 -4.36 -10.65 -0.24
CA ASN A 93 -5.06 -9.36 -0.13
C ASN A 93 -6.55 -9.51 0.10
N PRO A 94 -7.16 -8.61 0.89
CA PRO A 94 -6.52 -7.56 1.70
C PRO A 94 -5.90 -8.15 2.97
N ILE A 95 -4.76 -7.57 3.44
CA ILE A 95 -4.03 -8.05 4.62
C ILE A 95 -4.48 -7.41 5.94
N ILE A 96 -5.01 -6.19 5.89
CA ILE A 96 -5.69 -5.53 7.01
C ILE A 96 -7.02 -5.00 6.49
N THR A 97 -8.09 -5.38 7.13
CA THR A 97 -9.47 -4.97 6.78
C THR A 97 -10.12 -4.25 7.95
N PRO A 98 -11.07 -3.35 7.69
CA PRO A 98 -11.92 -2.79 8.74
C PRO A 98 -12.60 -3.88 9.58
N ASP A 99 -12.59 -3.71 10.89
CA ASP A 99 -13.37 -4.55 11.82
C ASP A 99 -14.68 -3.85 12.14
N SER A 100 -15.78 -4.42 11.68
CA SER A 100 -17.12 -3.82 11.79
C SER A 100 -17.61 -3.49 13.21
N GLY A 101 -16.94 -3.96 14.23
CA GLY A 101 -17.21 -3.63 15.63
C GLY A 101 -16.09 -2.82 16.29
N GLY A 102 -15.02 -2.56 15.55
CA GLY A 102 -13.78 -1.99 16.05
C GLY A 102 -13.67 -0.47 15.93
N TRP A 103 -12.53 0.01 16.36
CA TRP A 103 -12.12 1.41 16.25
C TRP A 103 -11.75 1.81 14.81
N ASP A 104 -11.55 0.86 13.92
CA ASP A 104 -11.20 1.02 12.51
C ASP A 104 -12.32 0.52 11.56
N ALA A 105 -13.57 0.56 12.04
CA ALA A 105 -14.73 -0.08 11.40
C ALA A 105 -15.03 0.38 9.96
N ASP A 106 -14.63 1.60 9.58
CA ASP A 106 -14.91 2.15 8.25
C ASP A 106 -13.74 1.97 7.29
N ALA A 107 -12.50 2.18 7.76
CA ALA A 107 -11.35 2.16 6.87
C ALA A 107 -10.02 1.87 7.58
N CYS A 108 -9.14 1.12 6.90
CA CYS A 108 -7.73 0.95 7.23
C CYS A 108 -6.88 1.50 6.07
N TYR A 109 -6.03 2.51 6.34
CA TYR A 109 -5.27 3.20 5.29
C TYR A 109 -3.96 3.81 5.77
N LYS A 110 -3.20 4.48 4.89
CA LYS A 110 -1.89 5.11 5.18
C LYS A 110 -0.89 4.12 5.81
N PRO A 111 -0.56 2.99 5.14
CA PRO A 111 0.38 2.01 5.71
C PRO A 111 1.78 2.58 5.80
N SER A 112 2.45 2.27 6.93
CA SER A 112 3.89 2.49 7.13
C SER A 112 4.49 1.22 7.72
N PHE A 113 5.48 0.63 7.06
CA PHE A 113 6.02 -0.65 7.46
C PHE A 113 7.54 -0.71 7.39
N LEU A 114 8.12 -1.58 8.21
CA LEU A 114 9.54 -1.89 8.20
C LEU A 114 9.82 -3.31 8.67
N TRP A 115 11.00 -3.79 8.32
CA TRP A 115 11.56 -5.00 8.89
C TRP A 115 12.39 -4.67 10.14
N ASN A 116 12.12 -5.34 11.26
CA ASN A 116 12.89 -5.24 12.49
C ASN A 116 13.79 -6.48 12.63
N GLU A 117 15.09 -6.32 12.37
CA GLU A 117 16.08 -7.38 12.46
C GLU A 117 16.18 -7.97 13.87
N ASN A 118 16.15 -7.12 14.90
CA ASN A 118 16.34 -7.56 16.29
C ASN A 118 15.21 -8.46 16.78
N GLU A 119 14.00 -8.21 16.29
CA GLU A 119 12.81 -8.96 16.69
C GLU A 119 12.39 -10.00 15.64
N ASN A 120 13.13 -10.10 14.52
CA ASN A 120 12.85 -11.00 13.40
C ASN A 120 11.37 -10.92 12.96
N LYS A 121 10.88 -9.71 12.78
CA LYS A 121 9.47 -9.48 12.40
C LYS A 121 9.28 -8.27 11.53
N TRP A 122 8.25 -8.31 10.69
CA TRP A 122 7.66 -7.17 10.03
C TRP A 122 6.76 -6.40 10.99
N MET A 123 6.83 -5.08 10.93
CA MET A 123 6.03 -4.17 11.72
C MET A 123 5.28 -3.24 10.76
N LEU A 124 3.97 -3.09 10.98
CA LEU A 124 3.09 -2.27 10.16
C LEU A 124 2.26 -1.36 11.06
N TRP A 125 2.33 -0.07 10.83
CA TRP A 125 1.43 0.93 11.40
C TRP A 125 0.46 1.39 10.32
N TYR A 126 -0.75 1.68 10.71
CA TYR A 126 -1.79 2.15 9.80
C TYR A 126 -2.79 3.07 10.51
N ASN A 127 -3.47 3.92 9.76
CA ASN A 127 -4.63 4.63 10.25
C ASN A 127 -5.85 3.73 10.17
N GLY A 128 -6.61 3.66 11.26
CA GLY A 128 -7.96 3.13 11.28
C GLY A 128 -8.96 4.26 11.51
N ARG A 129 -10.12 4.21 10.86
CA ARG A 129 -11.18 5.21 10.96
C ARG A 129 -12.50 4.58 11.38
N ASN A 130 -13.20 5.24 12.30
CA ASN A 130 -14.58 4.95 12.66
C ASN A 130 -15.33 6.29 12.82
N GLY A 131 -16.24 6.60 11.92
CA GLY A 131 -16.92 7.88 11.82
C GLY A 131 -15.92 9.02 11.57
N LEU A 132 -15.88 9.97 12.48
CA LEU A 132 -14.96 11.12 12.45
C LEU A 132 -13.66 10.88 13.24
N ASN A 133 -13.50 9.71 13.86
CA ASN A 133 -12.33 9.41 14.68
C ASN A 133 -11.30 8.64 13.86
N GLU A 134 -10.04 9.06 13.97
CA GLU A 134 -8.89 8.37 13.38
C GLU A 134 -7.88 8.00 14.47
N PHE A 135 -7.35 6.79 14.38
CA PHE A 135 -6.36 6.25 15.31
C PHE A 135 -5.25 5.55 14.54
N VAL A 136 -4.11 5.37 15.21
CA VAL A 136 -3.01 4.59 14.66
C VAL A 136 -3.08 3.17 15.21
N GLY A 137 -3.19 2.20 14.30
CA GLY A 137 -3.11 0.78 14.59
C GLY A 137 -1.71 0.22 14.36
N TYR A 138 -1.47 -0.93 14.97
CA TYR A 138 -0.24 -1.69 14.83
C TYR A 138 -0.54 -3.16 14.56
N ALA A 139 0.16 -3.70 13.56
CA ALA A 139 0.18 -5.14 13.27
C ALA A 139 1.62 -5.62 13.09
N SER A 140 1.87 -6.90 13.33
CA SER A 140 3.17 -7.49 13.09
C SER A 140 3.08 -8.92 12.57
N LYS A 141 4.12 -9.35 11.82
CA LYS A 141 4.26 -10.71 11.32
C LYS A 141 5.68 -11.20 11.56
N GLY A 142 5.82 -12.30 12.30
CA GLY A 142 7.11 -12.96 12.52
C GLY A 142 7.63 -13.64 11.24
N GLY A 143 8.96 -13.70 11.13
CA GLY A 143 9.65 -14.26 9.97
C GLY A 143 9.67 -13.35 8.76
N ARG A 144 10.69 -13.53 7.90
CA ARG A 144 10.97 -12.61 6.78
C ARG A 144 10.01 -12.76 5.61
N GLN A 145 9.53 -14.00 5.39
CA GLN A 145 8.67 -14.32 4.24
C GLN A 145 7.31 -13.63 4.32
N LEU A 146 6.96 -12.83 3.30
CA LEU A 146 5.68 -12.13 3.14
C LEU A 146 4.80 -12.70 2.04
N PHE A 147 5.38 -13.41 1.09
CA PHE A 147 4.69 -13.99 -0.07
C PHE A 147 4.94 -15.50 -0.08
N ASP A 148 3.96 -16.27 -0.52
CA ASP A 148 4.05 -17.71 -0.76
C ASP A 148 4.74 -18.01 -2.09
#